data_780fde8e426f010ccbe5a0e4309502d4
#
_entry.id   780fde8e426f010ccbe5a0e4309502d4
#
_cell.length_a   1.000
_cell.length_b   1.000
_cell.length_c   1.000
_cell.angle_alpha   90.00
_cell.angle_beta   90.00
_cell.angle_gamma   90.00
#
_symmetry.space_group_name_H-M   'P 1'
#
loop_
_entity.id
_entity.type
_entity.pdbx_description
1 polymer ?
#
loop_
_entity_poly.entity_id
_entity_poly.type
_entity_poly.pdbx_seq_one_letter_code
_entity_poly.pdbx_strand_id
1 'polypeptide(L)'
;MSTTLRDSSLHKARAYWSGVFAMTLCVFALIASEFMPVSLLTPISRELGVSEGWVGQGIAISGVFAVMTSLSISTLAGGINRKVLLLSMTALMAISGAIVALAPNYLIYMVGRALIGIVIGGFWSLSAATAIRLVPQHQVPRALAIFNGGNALATVIAAPLGSYLGSVIGWRGAFFCIVPVAVIAFVWQWFSLPTMPADKEEKRTGSVFRLFANPVVAVGLAACGLFFMGQFSLFTYLRPFLETVTQVDIATLSFTLLTIGVAGFMGTLVIGIFLKYDFYSTLIAIPFLMAVIAVALIAFGHSIWIVAPLLGLWGLIATAAPTGWWTWIARTLPEDAEAGGGLMVAVVQLSIALGSTIGGFAFDHSGYQSTFTLSGLLLVIAAVLALLTSRKDFHHTR
;
A
#
# COMPACT_ATOMS: atom_id res chain seq x y z
N MET A 1 -39.54 -29.89 40.74
CA MET A 1 -39.53 -29.08 39.55
C MET A 1 -38.42 -28.06 39.71
N SER A 2 -37.22 -28.47 39.32
CA SER A 2 -35.97 -27.75 39.57
C SER A 2 -35.59 -26.96 38.29
N THR A 3 -35.77 -25.66 38.33
CA THR A 3 -35.33 -24.73 37.33
C THR A 3 -33.85 -24.51 37.49
N THR A 4 -33.05 -25.27 36.75
CA THR A 4 -31.62 -24.96 36.53
C THR A 4 -31.52 -23.64 35.76
N LEU A 5 -31.29 -22.58 36.52
CA LEU A 5 -30.84 -21.32 35.95
C LEU A 5 -29.45 -21.61 35.27
N ARG A 6 -29.52 -21.60 33.96
CA ARG A 6 -28.39 -21.64 33.07
C ARG A 6 -27.57 -20.39 33.35
N ASP A 7 -26.54 -20.55 34.13
CA ASP A 7 -25.50 -19.53 34.37
C ASP A 7 -24.80 -19.25 33.05
N SER A 8 -25.37 -18.36 32.25
CA SER A 8 -24.72 -17.78 31.09
C SER A 8 -23.68 -16.79 31.63
N SER A 9 -22.58 -17.34 32.11
CA SER A 9 -21.36 -16.57 32.32
C SER A 9 -21.00 -15.94 30.96
N LEU A 10 -21.46 -14.73 30.76
CA LEU A 10 -20.95 -13.81 29.75
C LEU A 10 -19.45 -13.72 29.97
N HIS A 11 -18.70 -14.60 29.30
CA HIS A 11 -17.27 -14.41 29.13
C HIS A 11 -17.14 -13.03 28.49
N LYS A 12 -16.87 -12.01 29.31
CA LYS A 12 -16.44 -10.69 28.85
C LYS A 12 -15.23 -10.96 27.98
N ALA A 13 -15.42 -11.04 26.67
CA ALA A 13 -14.37 -11.24 25.72
C ALA A 13 -13.30 -10.16 25.99
N ARG A 14 -12.14 -10.58 26.43
CA ARG A 14 -11.07 -9.68 26.88
C ARG A 14 -10.56 -8.91 25.65
N ALA A 15 -10.66 -7.62 25.68
CA ALA A 15 -10.15 -6.76 24.60
C ALA A 15 -8.64 -6.56 24.77
N TYR A 16 -7.86 -6.95 23.75
CA TYR A 16 -6.41 -6.81 23.72
C TYR A 16 -6.00 -5.53 22.99
N TRP A 17 -6.40 -4.37 23.51
CA TRP A 17 -6.10 -3.07 22.89
C TRP A 17 -4.60 -2.82 22.73
N SER A 18 -3.78 -3.26 23.68
CA SER A 18 -2.32 -3.16 23.54
C SER A 18 -1.81 -3.92 22.31
N GLY A 19 -2.41 -5.06 21.97
CA GLY A 19 -2.12 -5.80 20.74
C GLY A 19 -2.53 -5.03 19.48
N VAL A 20 -3.68 -4.34 19.51
CA VAL A 20 -4.12 -3.49 18.40
C VAL A 20 -3.13 -2.36 18.16
N PHE A 21 -2.69 -1.64 19.20
CA PHE A 21 -1.69 -0.58 19.07
C PHE A 21 -0.32 -1.08 18.61
N ALA A 22 0.11 -2.24 19.10
CA ALA A 22 1.36 -2.86 18.66
C ALA A 22 1.32 -3.23 17.16
N MET A 23 0.19 -3.73 16.69
CA MET A 23 -0.03 -3.98 15.25
C MET A 23 -0.10 -2.67 14.45
N THR A 24 -0.69 -1.62 14.98
CA THR A 24 -0.72 -0.28 14.37
C THR A 24 0.69 0.28 14.16
N LEU A 25 1.56 0.13 15.17
CA LEU A 25 2.97 0.53 15.04
C LEU A 25 3.70 -0.31 13.99
N CYS A 26 3.40 -1.60 13.91
CA CYS A 26 3.95 -2.48 12.89
C CYS A 26 3.52 -2.06 11.48
N VAL A 27 2.24 -1.74 11.27
CA VAL A 27 1.74 -1.20 9.99
C VAL A 27 2.44 0.10 9.63
N PHE A 28 2.61 0.99 10.57
CA PHE A 28 3.35 2.24 10.34
C PHE A 28 4.77 1.95 9.84
N ALA A 29 5.52 1.08 10.52
CA ALA A 29 6.88 0.72 10.12
C ALA A 29 6.92 0.01 8.77
N LEU A 30 5.95 -0.85 8.49
CA LEU A 30 5.82 -1.58 7.23
C LEU A 30 5.63 -0.63 6.04
N ILE A 31 4.66 0.26 6.13
CA ILE A 31 4.35 1.24 5.08
C ILE A 31 5.50 2.25 4.91
N ALA A 32 6.11 2.68 6.02
CA ALA A 32 7.29 3.53 5.96
C ALA A 32 8.43 2.84 5.20
N SER A 33 8.70 1.56 5.49
CA SER A 33 9.72 0.76 4.81
C SER A 33 9.41 0.53 3.32
N GLU A 34 8.13 0.36 2.98
CA GLU A 34 7.67 0.14 1.61
C GLU A 34 7.90 1.37 0.72
N PHE A 35 7.52 2.58 1.21
CA PHE A 35 7.51 3.79 0.41
C PHE A 35 8.73 4.71 0.59
N MET A 36 9.55 4.48 1.60
CA MET A 36 10.78 5.27 1.82
C MET A 36 11.72 5.31 0.59
N PRO A 37 11.89 4.24 -0.22
CA PRO A 37 12.70 4.31 -1.42
C PRO A 37 12.29 5.40 -2.40
N VAL A 38 11.00 5.73 -2.51
CA VAL A 38 10.51 6.80 -3.40
C VAL A 38 11.15 8.14 -3.04
N SER A 39 11.24 8.44 -1.75
CA SER A 39 11.83 9.69 -1.26
C SER A 39 13.36 9.66 -1.19
N LEU A 40 13.99 8.50 -1.37
CA LEU A 40 15.44 8.29 -1.30
C LEU A 40 16.04 7.80 -2.63
N LEU A 41 15.26 7.80 -3.72
CA LEU A 41 15.64 7.19 -4.99
C LEU A 41 16.99 7.72 -5.49
N THR A 42 17.14 9.04 -5.61
CA THR A 42 18.36 9.69 -6.10
C THR A 42 19.60 9.46 -5.22
N PRO A 43 19.56 9.61 -3.88
CA PRO A 43 20.74 9.33 -3.07
C PRO A 43 21.14 7.84 -3.09
N ILE A 44 20.18 6.91 -3.18
CA ILE A 44 20.49 5.48 -3.33
C ILE A 44 21.18 5.23 -4.70
N SER A 45 20.62 5.78 -5.78
CA SER A 45 21.15 5.69 -7.14
C SER A 45 22.61 6.16 -7.21
N ARG A 46 22.86 7.36 -6.69
CA ARG A 46 24.22 7.95 -6.69
C ARG A 46 25.23 7.11 -5.92
N GLU A 47 24.89 6.64 -4.75
CA GLU A 47 25.85 5.92 -3.89
C GLU A 47 26.07 4.46 -4.33
N LEU A 48 25.04 3.79 -4.86
CA LEU A 48 25.18 2.43 -5.39
C LEU A 48 25.68 2.40 -6.85
N GLY A 49 25.82 3.57 -7.51
CA GLY A 49 26.31 3.67 -8.88
C GLY A 49 25.40 3.02 -9.92
N VAL A 50 24.09 3.09 -9.73
CA VAL A 50 23.08 2.56 -10.65
C VAL A 50 22.08 3.68 -11.02
N SER A 51 21.28 3.50 -12.09
CA SER A 51 20.27 4.48 -12.47
C SER A 51 19.10 4.52 -11.48
N GLU A 52 18.31 5.60 -11.53
CA GLU A 52 17.07 5.72 -10.76
C GLU A 52 16.06 4.63 -11.11
N GLY A 53 16.01 4.22 -12.38
CA GLY A 53 15.17 3.11 -12.82
C GLY A 53 15.59 1.79 -12.17
N TRP A 54 16.88 1.52 -12.04
CA TRP A 54 17.37 0.33 -11.32
C TRP A 54 17.01 0.38 -9.83
N VAL A 55 17.12 1.53 -9.16
CA VAL A 55 16.69 1.65 -7.76
C VAL A 55 15.19 1.42 -7.62
N GLY A 56 14.39 1.92 -8.57
CA GLY A 56 12.94 1.69 -8.64
C GLY A 56 12.56 0.21 -8.71
N GLN A 57 13.43 -0.67 -9.29
CA GLN A 57 13.22 -2.12 -9.26
C GLN A 57 13.18 -2.68 -7.83
N GLY A 58 13.74 -1.97 -6.84
CA GLY A 58 13.58 -2.33 -5.44
C GLY A 58 12.12 -2.29 -4.95
N ILE A 59 11.28 -1.42 -5.54
CA ILE A 59 9.84 -1.40 -5.28
C ILE A 59 9.17 -2.56 -6.04
N ALA A 60 9.60 -2.79 -7.29
CA ALA A 60 9.07 -3.88 -8.10
C ALA A 60 9.31 -5.26 -7.47
N ILE A 61 10.53 -5.54 -7.01
CA ILE A 61 10.85 -6.84 -6.39
C ILE A 61 10.07 -7.05 -5.10
N SER A 62 9.89 -6.00 -4.28
CA SER A 62 9.06 -6.12 -3.08
C SER A 62 7.61 -6.43 -3.43
N GLY A 63 7.05 -5.82 -4.48
CA GLY A 63 5.71 -6.12 -4.98
C GLY A 63 5.56 -7.56 -5.47
N VAL A 64 6.52 -8.08 -6.24
CA VAL A 64 6.51 -9.47 -6.71
C VAL A 64 6.52 -10.45 -5.53
N PHE A 65 7.41 -10.27 -4.56
CA PHE A 65 7.46 -11.12 -3.38
C PHE A 65 6.22 -10.97 -2.50
N ALA A 66 5.60 -9.78 -2.46
CA ALA A 66 4.34 -9.57 -1.76
C ALA A 66 3.20 -10.39 -2.40
N VAL A 67 3.09 -10.40 -3.73
CA VAL A 67 2.11 -11.23 -4.46
C VAL A 67 2.36 -12.72 -4.17
N MET A 68 3.59 -13.20 -4.33
CA MET A 68 3.92 -14.60 -4.09
C MET A 68 3.57 -15.01 -2.66
N THR A 69 3.90 -14.18 -1.68
CA THR A 69 3.62 -14.48 -0.27
C THR A 69 2.13 -14.40 0.03
N SER A 70 1.42 -13.39 -0.44
CA SER A 70 -0.03 -13.25 -0.18
C SER A 70 -0.84 -14.43 -0.72
N LEU A 71 -0.45 -14.98 -1.87
CA LEU A 71 -1.11 -16.13 -2.48
C LEU A 71 -0.74 -17.48 -1.83
N SER A 72 0.45 -17.56 -1.20
CA SER A 72 0.97 -18.81 -0.63
C SER A 72 0.83 -18.90 0.89
N ILE A 73 0.70 -17.77 1.59
CA ILE A 73 0.76 -17.73 3.06
C ILE A 73 -0.35 -18.55 3.72
N SER A 74 -1.56 -18.55 3.18
CA SER A 74 -2.69 -19.35 3.69
C SER A 74 -2.41 -20.84 3.61
N THR A 75 -1.75 -21.30 2.54
CA THR A 75 -1.39 -22.71 2.34
C THR A 75 -0.19 -23.11 3.19
N LEU A 76 0.84 -22.26 3.25
CA LEU A 76 2.08 -22.57 3.99
C LEU A 76 1.90 -22.43 5.50
N ALA A 77 1.03 -21.54 5.93
CA ALA A 77 0.87 -21.15 7.33
C ALA A 77 -0.40 -21.72 7.99
N GLY A 78 -1.17 -22.56 7.28
CA GLY A 78 -2.49 -23.03 7.72
C GLY A 78 -2.52 -23.76 9.06
N GLY A 79 -1.38 -24.31 9.54
CA GLY A 79 -1.24 -24.95 10.85
C GLY A 79 -0.50 -24.14 11.90
N ILE A 80 0.03 -22.96 11.57
CA ILE A 80 0.90 -22.19 12.46
C ILE A 80 0.06 -21.16 13.24
N ASN A 81 0.42 -20.98 14.52
CA ASN A 81 -0.20 -19.97 15.38
C ASN A 81 -0.03 -18.57 14.76
N ARG A 82 -1.13 -17.82 14.62
CA ARG A 82 -1.15 -16.48 14.00
C ARG A 82 -0.21 -15.49 14.71
N LYS A 83 -0.06 -15.58 16.05
CA LYS A 83 0.91 -14.78 16.79
C LYS A 83 2.34 -15.06 16.31
N VAL A 84 2.72 -16.31 16.13
CA VAL A 84 4.07 -16.68 15.68
C VAL A 84 4.33 -16.13 14.27
N LEU A 85 3.35 -16.24 13.36
CA LEU A 85 3.47 -15.71 12.01
C LEU A 85 3.65 -14.19 12.00
N LEU A 86 2.84 -13.45 12.76
CA LEU A 86 2.97 -11.98 12.84
C LEU A 86 4.31 -11.55 13.42
N LEU A 87 4.77 -12.24 14.47
CA LEU A 87 6.10 -12.00 15.06
C LEU A 87 7.21 -12.30 14.05
N SER A 88 7.09 -13.39 13.29
CA SER A 88 8.07 -13.74 12.24
C SER A 88 8.12 -12.67 11.15
N MET A 89 6.96 -12.14 10.71
CA MET A 89 6.90 -11.06 9.73
C MET A 89 7.54 -9.78 10.30
N THR A 90 7.24 -9.42 11.56
CA THR A 90 7.81 -8.23 12.19
C THR A 90 9.33 -8.36 12.40
N ALA A 91 9.82 -9.53 12.79
CA ALA A 91 11.26 -9.81 12.87
C ALA A 91 11.93 -9.70 11.49
N LEU A 92 11.30 -10.29 10.46
CA LEU A 92 11.80 -10.22 9.08
C LEU A 92 11.84 -8.78 8.56
N MET A 93 10.89 -7.93 8.97
CA MET A 93 10.89 -6.49 8.65
C MET A 93 12.12 -5.79 9.25
N ALA A 94 12.45 -6.07 10.53
CA ALA A 94 13.66 -5.51 11.15
C ALA A 94 14.93 -5.98 10.43
N ILE A 95 15.01 -7.27 10.09
CA ILE A 95 16.12 -7.86 9.33
C ILE A 95 16.23 -7.21 7.95
N SER A 96 15.12 -7.07 7.22
CA SER A 96 15.08 -6.41 5.92
C SER A 96 15.62 -4.97 6.00
N GLY A 97 15.12 -4.18 6.97
CA GLY A 97 15.59 -2.82 7.21
C GLY A 97 17.09 -2.75 7.50
N ALA A 98 17.60 -3.66 8.32
CA ALA A 98 19.04 -3.75 8.61
C ALA A 98 19.87 -4.11 7.36
N ILE A 99 19.41 -5.08 6.56
CA ILE A 99 20.08 -5.48 5.31
C ILE A 99 20.13 -4.31 4.33
N VAL A 100 19.02 -3.58 4.15
CA VAL A 100 18.98 -2.39 3.28
C VAL A 100 19.92 -1.31 3.80
N ALA A 101 19.89 -1.02 5.11
CA ALA A 101 20.72 0.01 5.72
C ALA A 101 22.24 -0.31 5.62
N LEU A 102 22.59 -1.57 5.68
CA LEU A 102 23.99 -2.04 5.63
C LEU A 102 24.42 -2.48 4.21
N ALA A 103 23.57 -2.32 3.19
CA ALA A 103 23.82 -2.81 1.85
C ALA A 103 25.08 -2.15 1.22
N PRO A 104 26.14 -2.91 0.94
CA PRO A 104 27.35 -2.37 0.31
C PRO A 104 27.20 -2.19 -1.20
N ASN A 105 26.21 -2.85 -1.79
CA ASN A 105 25.98 -2.87 -3.23
C ASN A 105 24.49 -3.07 -3.56
N TYR A 106 24.16 -2.92 -4.83
CA TYR A 106 22.79 -3.04 -5.34
C TYR A 106 22.17 -4.41 -5.08
N LEU A 107 22.94 -5.52 -5.20
CA LEU A 107 22.39 -6.86 -4.99
C LEU A 107 21.89 -7.06 -3.55
N ILE A 108 22.65 -6.64 -2.56
CA ILE A 108 22.24 -6.75 -1.13
C ILE A 108 21.06 -5.82 -0.84
N TYR A 109 21.03 -4.62 -1.44
CA TYR A 109 19.85 -3.75 -1.40
C TYR A 109 18.59 -4.50 -1.90
N MET A 110 18.69 -5.16 -3.07
CA MET A 110 17.58 -5.93 -3.65
C MET A 110 17.14 -7.10 -2.78
N VAL A 111 18.08 -7.80 -2.12
CA VAL A 111 17.74 -8.85 -1.14
C VAL A 111 16.90 -8.27 0.01
N GLY A 112 17.31 -7.16 0.59
CA GLY A 112 16.53 -6.50 1.63
C GLY A 112 15.13 -6.10 1.13
N ARG A 113 15.02 -5.57 -0.10
CA ARG A 113 13.75 -5.22 -0.73
C ARG A 113 12.84 -6.43 -1.01
N ALA A 114 13.41 -7.57 -1.38
CA ALA A 114 12.67 -8.82 -1.53
C ALA A 114 12.09 -9.31 -0.19
N LEU A 115 12.88 -9.22 0.89
CA LEU A 115 12.44 -9.61 2.23
C LEU A 115 11.27 -8.75 2.74
N ILE A 116 11.31 -7.42 2.52
CA ILE A 116 10.17 -6.59 2.90
C ILE A 116 8.92 -6.93 2.08
N GLY A 117 9.08 -7.36 0.83
CA GLY A 117 7.97 -7.87 0.02
C GLY A 117 7.29 -9.09 0.66
N ILE A 118 8.05 -10.05 1.18
CA ILE A 118 7.51 -11.19 1.93
C ILE A 118 6.69 -10.68 3.13
N VAL A 119 7.20 -9.70 3.85
CA VAL A 119 6.50 -9.11 5.01
C VAL A 119 5.20 -8.43 4.59
N ILE A 120 5.22 -7.63 3.51
CA ILE A 120 4.03 -6.95 2.98
C ILE A 120 2.93 -7.97 2.68
N GLY A 121 3.25 -9.00 1.86
CA GLY A 121 2.27 -10.03 1.48
C GLY A 121 1.76 -10.83 2.67
N GLY A 122 2.65 -11.25 3.57
CA GLY A 122 2.30 -12.04 4.75
C GLY A 122 1.52 -11.25 5.79
N PHE A 123 1.97 -10.04 6.11
CA PHE A 123 1.34 -9.22 7.14
C PHE A 123 -0.05 -8.75 6.74
N TRP A 124 -0.23 -8.24 5.53
CA TRP A 124 -1.54 -7.79 5.04
C TRP A 124 -2.56 -8.93 4.97
N SER A 125 -2.13 -10.12 4.58
CA SER A 125 -3.02 -11.29 4.52
C SER A 125 -3.50 -11.76 5.91
N LEU A 126 -2.75 -11.48 6.98
CA LEU A 126 -3.04 -11.97 8.34
C LEU A 126 -3.62 -10.89 9.26
N SER A 127 -3.32 -9.63 9.01
CA SER A 127 -3.50 -8.55 9.98
C SER A 127 -4.95 -8.19 10.24
N ALA A 128 -5.79 -8.11 9.21
CA ALA A 128 -7.20 -7.76 9.36
C ALA A 128 -7.96 -8.82 10.18
N ALA A 129 -7.77 -10.11 9.85
CA ALA A 129 -8.35 -11.22 10.60
C ALA A 129 -7.86 -11.25 12.06
N THR A 130 -6.59 -10.91 12.30
CA THR A 130 -6.04 -10.82 13.64
C THR A 130 -6.65 -9.65 14.42
N ALA A 131 -6.75 -8.48 13.82
CA ALA A 131 -7.34 -7.30 14.48
C ALA A 131 -8.79 -7.58 14.95
N ILE A 132 -9.57 -8.30 14.14
CA ILE A 132 -10.94 -8.74 14.49
C ILE A 132 -10.95 -9.66 15.72
N ARG A 133 -9.95 -10.53 15.86
CA ARG A 133 -9.87 -11.48 17.00
C ARG A 133 -9.37 -10.85 18.30
N LEU A 134 -8.76 -9.66 18.23
CA LEU A 134 -8.20 -9.00 19.41
C LEU A 134 -9.24 -8.29 20.27
N VAL A 135 -10.43 -8.03 19.75
CA VAL A 135 -11.47 -7.25 20.43
C VAL A 135 -12.86 -7.90 20.29
N PRO A 136 -13.80 -7.64 21.22
CA PRO A 136 -15.19 -8.04 21.06
C PRO A 136 -15.81 -7.48 19.78
N GLN A 137 -16.79 -8.18 19.21
CA GLN A 137 -17.35 -7.88 17.89
C GLN A 137 -17.89 -6.44 17.75
N HIS A 138 -18.48 -5.88 18.81
CA HIS A 138 -18.97 -4.49 18.81
C HIS A 138 -17.84 -3.44 18.77
N GLN A 139 -16.59 -3.81 19.05
CA GLN A 139 -15.40 -2.93 19.04
C GLN A 139 -14.53 -3.10 17.79
N VAL A 140 -14.84 -4.07 16.94
CA VAL A 140 -14.09 -4.35 15.71
C VAL A 140 -13.95 -3.12 14.81
N PRO A 141 -14.99 -2.30 14.54
CA PRO A 141 -14.84 -1.11 13.70
C PRO A 141 -13.80 -0.13 14.27
N ARG A 142 -13.76 0.03 15.60
CA ARG A 142 -12.79 0.90 16.27
C ARG A 142 -11.37 0.35 16.17
N ALA A 143 -11.20 -0.97 16.34
CA ALA A 143 -9.89 -1.61 16.22
C ALA A 143 -9.32 -1.49 14.80
N LEU A 144 -10.15 -1.71 13.78
CA LEU A 144 -9.77 -1.54 12.39
C LEU A 144 -9.46 -0.08 12.05
N ALA A 145 -10.19 0.89 12.61
CA ALA A 145 -9.91 2.30 12.43
C ALA A 145 -8.53 2.70 13.02
N ILE A 146 -8.19 2.22 14.21
CA ILE A 146 -6.87 2.45 14.84
C ILE A 146 -5.77 1.78 14.02
N PHE A 147 -5.98 0.55 13.61
CA PHE A 147 -5.05 -0.20 12.77
C PHE A 147 -4.74 0.53 11.45
N ASN A 148 -5.78 0.99 10.75
CA ASN A 148 -5.63 1.77 9.52
C ASN A 148 -5.05 3.17 9.78
N GLY A 149 -5.18 3.71 11.00
CA GLY A 149 -4.53 4.95 11.41
C GLY A 149 -3.01 4.90 11.30
N GLY A 150 -2.39 3.75 11.57
CA GLY A 150 -0.96 3.52 11.35
C GLY A 150 -0.56 3.65 9.88
N ASN A 151 -1.36 3.08 9.00
CA ASN A 151 -1.17 3.21 7.55
C ASN A 151 -1.29 4.68 7.09
N ALA A 152 -2.35 5.35 7.52
CA ALA A 152 -2.59 6.76 7.17
C ALA A 152 -1.45 7.67 7.67
N LEU A 153 -1.00 7.47 8.91
CA LEU A 153 0.11 8.24 9.48
C LEU A 153 1.42 7.99 8.73
N ALA A 154 1.72 6.74 8.40
CA ALA A 154 2.91 6.39 7.61
C ALA A 154 2.87 7.04 6.22
N THR A 155 1.73 7.01 5.56
CA THR A 155 1.56 7.62 4.22
C THR A 155 1.84 9.13 4.24
N VAL A 156 1.47 9.82 5.33
CA VAL A 156 1.74 11.26 5.49
C VAL A 156 3.21 11.54 5.80
N ILE A 157 3.83 10.74 6.69
CA ILE A 157 5.12 11.08 7.31
C ILE A 157 6.30 10.40 6.61
N ALA A 158 6.15 9.19 6.09
CA ALA A 158 7.27 8.36 5.65
C ALA A 158 8.12 9.01 4.55
N ALA A 159 7.48 9.57 3.52
CA ALA A 159 8.20 10.17 2.41
C ALA A 159 8.91 11.48 2.78
N PRO A 160 8.27 12.47 3.42
CA PRO A 160 8.96 13.70 3.83
C PRO A 160 10.02 13.44 4.90
N LEU A 161 9.76 12.57 5.89
CA LEU A 161 10.73 12.21 6.92
C LEU A 161 11.91 11.44 6.30
N GLY A 162 11.65 10.51 5.38
CA GLY A 162 12.68 9.79 4.65
C GLY A 162 13.58 10.75 3.87
N SER A 163 13.02 11.72 3.15
CA SER A 163 13.77 12.74 2.42
C SER A 163 14.64 13.57 3.36
N TYR A 164 14.09 14.05 4.47
CA TYR A 164 14.81 14.84 5.47
C TYR A 164 15.93 14.03 6.15
N LEU A 165 15.63 12.85 6.69
CA LEU A 165 16.63 11.97 7.30
C LEU A 165 17.71 11.58 6.32
N GLY A 166 17.34 11.30 5.06
CA GLY A 166 18.29 10.99 4.01
C GLY A 166 19.29 12.12 3.75
N SER A 167 18.90 13.38 3.96
CA SER A 167 19.80 14.54 3.83
C SER A 167 20.72 14.74 5.03
N VAL A 168 20.27 14.37 6.24
CA VAL A 168 21.01 14.60 7.50
C VAL A 168 21.94 13.43 7.84
N ILE A 169 21.44 12.21 7.74
CA ILE A 169 22.15 10.98 8.17
C ILE A 169 22.38 9.97 7.02
N GLY A 170 22.09 10.40 5.78
CA GLY A 170 22.17 9.54 4.59
C GLY A 170 20.99 8.56 4.49
N TRP A 171 20.82 8.01 3.28
CA TRP A 171 19.72 7.08 3.02
C TRP A 171 19.80 5.77 3.86
N ARG A 172 21.03 5.30 4.14
CA ARG A 172 21.25 4.16 5.03
C ARG A 172 20.78 4.43 6.44
N GLY A 173 21.09 5.61 6.97
CA GLY A 173 20.62 6.06 8.29
C GLY A 173 19.11 6.18 8.35
N ALA A 174 18.48 6.69 7.28
CA ALA A 174 17.03 6.79 7.20
C ALA A 174 16.35 5.39 7.28
N PHE A 175 16.85 4.41 6.53
CA PHE A 175 16.37 3.02 6.64
C PHE A 175 16.68 2.40 8.00
N PHE A 176 17.85 2.69 8.56
CA PHE A 176 18.21 2.18 9.88
C PHE A 176 17.26 2.68 10.97
N CYS A 177 16.70 3.88 10.86
CA CYS A 177 15.71 4.40 11.82
C CYS A 177 14.43 3.56 11.90
N ILE A 178 14.10 2.78 10.85
CA ILE A 178 12.95 1.86 10.87
C ILE A 178 13.23 0.64 11.75
N VAL A 179 14.49 0.20 11.85
CA VAL A 179 14.86 -1.02 12.57
C VAL A 179 14.45 -0.96 14.04
N PRO A 180 14.81 0.08 14.84
CA PRO A 180 14.37 0.16 16.22
C PRO A 180 12.83 0.23 16.35
N VAL A 181 12.13 0.89 15.40
CA VAL A 181 10.67 0.93 15.41
C VAL A 181 10.09 -0.48 15.21
N ALA A 182 10.64 -1.25 14.28
CA ALA A 182 10.26 -2.63 14.03
C ALA A 182 10.56 -3.54 15.25
N VAL A 183 11.71 -3.34 15.90
CA VAL A 183 12.08 -4.08 17.12
C VAL A 183 11.13 -3.73 18.28
N ILE A 184 10.79 -2.47 18.47
CA ILE A 184 9.80 -2.04 19.47
C ILE A 184 8.44 -2.67 19.17
N ALA A 185 7.99 -2.65 17.90
CA ALA A 185 6.75 -3.29 17.49
C ALA A 185 6.78 -4.80 17.75
N PHE A 186 7.91 -5.48 17.48
CA PHE A 186 8.10 -6.90 17.73
C PHE A 186 7.98 -7.22 19.23
N VAL A 187 8.72 -6.51 20.07
CA VAL A 187 8.72 -6.72 21.53
C VAL A 187 7.32 -6.43 22.10
N TRP A 188 6.69 -5.36 21.63
CA TRP A 188 5.33 -5.03 22.06
C TRP A 188 4.31 -6.08 21.63
N GLN A 189 4.36 -6.57 20.40
CA GLN A 189 3.52 -7.67 19.92
C GLN A 189 3.77 -8.96 20.74
N TRP A 190 5.04 -9.27 21.05
CA TRP A 190 5.39 -10.47 21.84
C TRP A 190 4.63 -10.54 23.17
N PHE A 191 4.55 -9.43 23.88
CA PHE A 191 3.86 -9.36 25.19
C PHE A 191 2.35 -9.13 25.07
N SER A 192 1.89 -8.47 24.03
CA SER A 192 0.50 -8.00 23.91
C SER A 192 -0.42 -8.90 23.13
N LEU A 193 0.11 -9.71 22.21
CA LEU A 193 -0.71 -10.62 21.41
C LEU A 193 -0.98 -11.91 22.18
N PRO A 194 -2.26 -12.34 22.27
CA PRO A 194 -2.60 -13.65 22.80
C PRO A 194 -2.16 -14.76 21.83
N THR A 195 -2.10 -15.98 22.33
CA THR A 195 -1.96 -17.17 21.47
C THR A 195 -3.21 -17.31 20.61
N MET A 196 -3.05 -17.41 19.31
CA MET A 196 -4.12 -17.51 18.32
C MET A 196 -3.90 -18.75 17.46
N PRO A 197 -4.41 -19.92 17.90
CA PRO A 197 -4.29 -21.15 17.12
C PRO A 197 -4.87 -20.95 15.72
N ALA A 198 -4.31 -21.68 14.75
CA ALA A 198 -4.87 -21.70 13.40
C ALA A 198 -6.28 -22.33 13.44
N ASP A 199 -7.22 -21.74 12.70
CA ASP A 199 -8.52 -22.35 12.52
C ASP A 199 -8.39 -23.56 11.61
N LYS A 200 -8.77 -24.73 12.13
CA LYS A 200 -8.79 -25.98 11.38
C LYS A 200 -9.84 -26.00 10.26
N GLU A 201 -10.71 -25.01 10.21
CA GLU A 201 -11.84 -24.87 9.27
C GLU A 201 -11.66 -23.75 8.22
N GLU A 202 -10.47 -23.23 7.97
CA GLU A 202 -10.30 -22.44 6.76
C GLU A 202 -10.61 -23.36 5.57
N LYS A 203 -11.89 -23.37 5.20
CA LYS A 203 -12.39 -24.01 3.98
C LYS A 203 -11.46 -23.59 2.85
N ARG A 204 -10.88 -24.57 2.18
CA ARG A 204 -10.20 -24.38 0.90
C ARG A 204 -11.13 -23.54 0.02
N THR A 205 -10.98 -22.25 0.05
CA THR A 205 -11.62 -21.35 -0.91
C THR A 205 -11.19 -21.84 -2.28
N GLY A 206 -12.13 -22.13 -3.15
CA GLY A 206 -11.82 -22.58 -4.52
C GLY A 206 -10.85 -21.59 -5.16
N SER A 207 -10.17 -22.01 -6.22
CA SER A 207 -9.18 -21.17 -6.90
C SER A 207 -9.68 -19.73 -7.06
N VAL A 208 -8.96 -18.79 -6.46
CA VAL A 208 -9.26 -17.32 -6.50
C VAL A 208 -9.39 -16.85 -7.97
N PHE A 209 -8.70 -17.53 -8.88
CA PHE A 209 -8.77 -17.27 -10.32
C PHE A 209 -10.16 -17.53 -10.94
N ARG A 210 -11.04 -18.30 -10.28
CA ARG A 210 -12.43 -18.47 -10.72
C ARG A 210 -13.19 -17.14 -10.76
N LEU A 211 -12.80 -16.18 -9.93
CA LEU A 211 -13.44 -14.87 -9.88
C LEU A 211 -13.27 -14.07 -11.18
N PHE A 212 -12.20 -14.32 -11.95
CA PHE A 212 -12.00 -13.73 -13.28
C PHE A 212 -13.00 -14.22 -14.34
N ALA A 213 -13.72 -15.30 -14.08
CA ALA A 213 -14.78 -15.74 -14.97
C ALA A 213 -15.96 -14.76 -15.01
N ASN A 214 -16.14 -13.94 -13.97
CA ASN A 214 -17.10 -12.85 -13.99
C ASN A 214 -16.52 -11.65 -14.77
N PRO A 215 -17.12 -11.24 -15.89
CA PRO A 215 -16.59 -10.18 -16.75
C PRO A 215 -16.60 -8.80 -16.07
N VAL A 216 -17.48 -8.55 -15.09
CA VAL A 216 -17.48 -7.31 -14.29
C VAL A 216 -16.24 -7.28 -13.40
N VAL A 217 -15.95 -8.40 -12.74
CA VAL A 217 -14.77 -8.55 -11.86
C VAL A 217 -13.49 -8.41 -12.66
N ALA A 218 -13.39 -9.10 -13.81
CA ALA A 218 -12.19 -9.07 -14.66
C ALA A 218 -11.87 -7.65 -15.16
N VAL A 219 -12.88 -6.93 -15.68
CA VAL A 219 -12.70 -5.56 -16.19
C VAL A 219 -12.43 -4.57 -15.07
N GLY A 220 -13.13 -4.69 -13.93
CA GLY A 220 -12.90 -3.82 -12.79
C GLY A 220 -11.53 -4.01 -12.13
N LEU A 221 -11.05 -5.26 -12.01
CA LEU A 221 -9.68 -5.53 -11.54
C LEU A 221 -8.62 -5.04 -12.53
N ALA A 222 -8.87 -5.13 -13.84
CA ALA A 222 -7.99 -4.55 -14.85
C ALA A 222 -7.96 -3.02 -14.74
N ALA A 223 -9.11 -2.36 -14.51
CA ALA A 223 -9.17 -0.92 -14.27
C ALA A 223 -8.38 -0.52 -13.02
N CYS A 224 -8.59 -1.22 -11.91
CA CYS A 224 -7.85 -1.04 -10.68
C CYS A 224 -6.33 -1.23 -10.90
N GLY A 225 -5.94 -2.31 -11.57
CA GLY A 225 -4.54 -2.60 -11.86
C GLY A 225 -3.87 -1.51 -12.69
N LEU A 226 -4.50 -1.08 -13.78
CA LEU A 226 -3.98 0.01 -14.61
C LEU A 226 -3.93 1.35 -13.88
N PHE A 227 -4.88 1.61 -12.98
CA PHE A 227 -4.84 2.77 -12.10
C PHE A 227 -3.57 2.77 -11.22
N PHE A 228 -3.32 1.69 -10.49
CA PHE A 228 -2.11 1.59 -9.64
C PHE A 228 -0.82 1.58 -10.46
N MET A 229 -0.83 0.92 -11.62
CA MET A 229 0.31 0.91 -12.54
C MET A 229 0.64 2.32 -13.03
N GLY A 230 -0.37 3.10 -13.46
CA GLY A 230 -0.21 4.50 -13.88
C GLY A 230 0.24 5.40 -12.72
N GLN A 231 -0.36 5.25 -11.55
CA GLN A 231 0.02 6.01 -10.36
C GLN A 231 1.49 5.79 -10.01
N PHE A 232 1.95 4.55 -9.93
CA PHE A 232 3.29 4.23 -9.46
C PHE A 232 4.37 4.38 -10.53
N SER A 233 4.03 4.37 -11.81
CA SER A 233 4.99 4.73 -12.86
C SER A 233 5.46 6.19 -12.73
N LEU A 234 4.60 7.11 -12.30
CA LEU A 234 4.95 8.51 -12.05
C LEU A 234 5.50 8.71 -10.63
N PHE A 235 4.78 8.24 -9.62
CA PHE A 235 5.08 8.53 -8.22
C PHE A 235 6.45 8.02 -7.79
N THR A 236 6.88 6.87 -8.29
CA THR A 236 8.20 6.29 -8.00
C THR A 236 9.33 7.24 -8.39
N TYR A 237 9.19 7.97 -9.50
CA TYR A 237 10.23 8.84 -10.08
C TYR A 237 9.97 10.33 -9.80
N LEU A 238 9.11 10.63 -8.84
CA LEU A 238 8.74 11.99 -8.47
C LEU A 238 9.94 12.78 -7.92
N ARG A 239 10.78 12.15 -7.08
CA ARG A 239 11.95 12.81 -6.51
C ARG A 239 12.95 13.26 -7.57
N PRO A 240 13.45 12.41 -8.48
CA PRO A 240 14.32 12.84 -9.55
C PRO A 240 13.74 13.96 -10.41
N PHE A 241 12.42 13.92 -10.68
CA PHE A 241 11.72 15.00 -11.37
C PHE A 241 11.79 16.33 -10.61
N LEU A 242 11.51 16.34 -9.32
CA LEU A 242 11.57 17.54 -8.49
C LEU A 242 13.00 18.12 -8.40
N GLU A 243 14.02 17.26 -8.31
CA GLU A 243 15.42 17.66 -8.23
C GLU A 243 15.98 18.15 -9.56
N THR A 244 15.67 17.51 -10.68
CA THR A 244 16.29 17.79 -11.98
C THR A 244 15.51 18.76 -12.87
N VAL A 245 14.18 18.72 -12.81
CA VAL A 245 13.30 19.53 -13.67
C VAL A 245 12.80 20.76 -12.93
N THR A 246 12.20 20.57 -11.76
CA THR A 246 11.71 21.69 -10.94
C THR A 246 12.84 22.38 -10.19
N GLN A 247 13.97 21.70 -10.00
CA GLN A 247 15.22 22.20 -9.37
C GLN A 247 14.99 22.73 -7.95
N VAL A 248 14.23 21.98 -7.15
CA VAL A 248 13.97 22.33 -5.76
C VAL A 248 15.07 21.86 -4.82
N ASP A 249 15.27 22.59 -3.73
CA ASP A 249 16.12 22.15 -2.63
C ASP A 249 15.44 21.06 -1.79
N ILE A 250 16.20 20.40 -0.91
CA ILE A 250 15.72 19.28 -0.10
C ILE A 250 14.59 19.69 0.84
N ALA A 251 14.62 20.93 1.37
CA ALA A 251 13.56 21.41 2.23
C ALA A 251 12.24 21.52 1.46
N THR A 252 12.24 22.18 0.30
CA THR A 252 11.08 22.31 -0.57
C THR A 252 10.58 20.95 -1.07
N LEU A 253 11.49 20.02 -1.41
CA LEU A 253 11.15 18.65 -1.76
C LEU A 253 10.42 17.94 -0.62
N SER A 254 10.95 18.02 0.60
CA SER A 254 10.33 17.40 1.78
C SER A 254 8.96 18.02 2.10
N PHE A 255 8.82 19.33 1.96
CA PHE A 255 7.52 20.02 2.12
C PHE A 255 6.53 19.62 1.02
N THR A 256 6.98 19.44 -0.21
CA THR A 256 6.11 18.98 -1.32
C THR A 256 5.61 17.56 -1.05
N LEU A 257 6.49 16.65 -0.60
CA LEU A 257 6.10 15.30 -0.19
C LEU A 257 5.14 15.31 1.01
N LEU A 258 5.35 16.21 1.99
CA LEU A 258 4.42 16.38 3.10
C LEU A 258 3.06 16.88 2.63
N THR A 259 3.03 17.81 1.68
CA THR A 259 1.79 18.32 1.07
C THR A 259 1.01 17.19 0.40
N ILE A 260 1.68 16.31 -0.34
CA ILE A 260 1.07 15.12 -0.96
C ILE A 260 0.45 14.22 0.13
N GLY A 261 1.19 13.95 1.20
CA GLY A 261 0.73 13.08 2.28
C GLY A 261 -0.46 13.67 3.04
N VAL A 262 -0.38 14.94 3.44
CA VAL A 262 -1.47 15.63 4.16
C VAL A 262 -2.72 15.74 3.29
N ALA A 263 -2.58 16.16 2.03
CA ALA A 263 -3.69 16.21 1.09
C ALA A 263 -4.30 14.83 0.86
N GLY A 264 -3.47 13.78 0.77
CA GLY A 264 -3.91 12.38 0.66
C GLY A 264 -4.73 11.93 1.86
N PHE A 265 -4.29 12.27 3.07
CA PHE A 265 -5.07 12.01 4.28
C PHE A 265 -6.44 12.71 4.24
N MET A 266 -6.48 13.98 3.85
CA MET A 266 -7.72 14.73 3.68
C MET A 266 -8.63 14.08 2.63
N GLY A 267 -8.06 13.65 1.49
CA GLY A 267 -8.78 12.92 0.45
C GLY A 267 -9.44 11.65 0.98
N THR A 268 -8.73 10.87 1.80
CA THR A 268 -9.27 9.66 2.42
C THR A 268 -10.44 9.93 3.35
N LEU A 269 -10.43 11.07 4.06
CA LEU A 269 -11.55 11.47 4.94
C LEU A 269 -12.80 11.87 4.13
N VAL A 270 -12.60 12.49 2.97
CA VAL A 270 -13.70 13.10 2.20
C VAL A 270 -14.30 12.14 1.16
N ILE A 271 -13.52 11.18 0.66
CA ILE A 271 -13.93 10.30 -0.46
C ILE A 271 -15.25 9.58 -0.21
N GLY A 272 -15.57 9.22 1.04
CA GLY A 272 -16.81 8.55 1.40
C GLY A 272 -18.07 9.33 1.04
N ILE A 273 -18.00 10.66 0.99
CA ILE A 273 -19.11 11.53 0.60
C ILE A 273 -19.37 11.37 -0.91
N PHE A 274 -18.32 11.43 -1.72
CA PHE A 274 -18.41 11.29 -3.17
C PHE A 274 -18.86 9.90 -3.59
N LEU A 275 -18.35 8.84 -2.93
CA LEU A 275 -18.74 7.46 -3.18
C LEU A 275 -20.23 7.19 -2.83
N LYS A 276 -20.79 7.91 -1.87
CA LYS A 276 -22.22 7.83 -1.54
C LYS A 276 -23.08 8.56 -2.56
N TYR A 277 -22.63 9.69 -3.07
CA TYR A 277 -23.39 10.52 -4.02
C TYR A 277 -23.43 9.87 -5.41
N ASP A 278 -22.28 9.56 -5.99
CA ASP A 278 -22.18 8.83 -7.25
C ASP A 278 -20.92 7.96 -7.28
N PHE A 279 -21.13 6.67 -7.08
CA PHE A 279 -20.04 5.71 -6.89
C PHE A 279 -19.18 5.55 -8.14
N TYR A 280 -19.79 5.25 -9.28
CA TYR A 280 -19.05 4.97 -10.49
C TYR A 280 -18.45 6.23 -11.12
N SER A 281 -19.16 7.35 -11.10
CA SER A 281 -18.60 8.61 -11.57
C SER A 281 -17.36 9.01 -10.77
N THR A 282 -17.35 8.74 -9.46
CA THR A 282 -16.15 8.96 -8.62
C THR A 282 -14.99 8.07 -9.05
N LEU A 283 -15.21 6.76 -9.27
CA LEU A 283 -14.17 5.82 -9.70
C LEU A 283 -13.60 6.16 -11.09
N ILE A 284 -14.41 6.75 -11.98
CA ILE A 284 -13.99 7.17 -13.33
C ILE A 284 -13.23 8.52 -13.26
N ALA A 285 -13.73 9.46 -12.46
CA ALA A 285 -13.15 10.80 -12.36
C ALA A 285 -11.74 10.77 -11.76
N ILE A 286 -11.48 9.88 -10.79
CA ILE A 286 -10.19 9.76 -10.11
C ILE A 286 -9.03 9.55 -11.12
N PRO A 287 -8.98 8.46 -11.90
CA PRO A 287 -7.88 8.24 -12.83
C PRO A 287 -7.84 9.29 -13.95
N PHE A 288 -8.99 9.79 -14.39
CA PHE A 288 -9.05 10.85 -15.40
C PHE A 288 -8.38 12.15 -14.92
N LEU A 289 -8.74 12.63 -13.72
CA LEU A 289 -8.13 13.82 -13.14
C LEU A 289 -6.63 13.64 -12.89
N MET A 290 -6.20 12.45 -12.45
CA MET A 290 -4.78 12.15 -12.29
C MET A 290 -4.04 12.15 -13.64
N ALA A 291 -4.66 11.68 -14.72
CA ALA A 291 -4.08 11.77 -16.06
C ALA A 291 -3.90 13.23 -16.49
N VAL A 292 -4.89 14.09 -16.22
CA VAL A 292 -4.78 15.55 -16.49
C VAL A 292 -3.63 16.16 -15.68
N ILE A 293 -3.48 15.79 -14.40
CA ILE A 293 -2.37 16.27 -13.56
C ILE A 293 -1.03 15.81 -14.15
N ALA A 294 -0.90 14.55 -14.58
CA ALA A 294 0.33 14.04 -15.18
C ALA A 294 0.75 14.86 -16.42
N VAL A 295 -0.20 15.20 -17.31
CA VAL A 295 0.03 16.07 -18.46
C VAL A 295 0.40 17.50 -18.04
N ALA A 296 -0.28 18.04 -17.03
CA ALA A 296 0.02 19.38 -16.51
C ALA A 296 1.43 19.44 -15.89
N LEU A 297 1.88 18.38 -15.21
CA LEU A 297 3.25 18.28 -14.69
C LEU A 297 4.31 18.26 -15.80
N ILE A 298 4.01 17.68 -16.96
CA ILE A 298 4.91 17.75 -18.13
C ILE A 298 4.99 19.19 -18.64
N ALA A 299 3.86 19.87 -18.75
CA ALA A 299 3.78 21.22 -19.33
C ALA A 299 4.38 22.30 -18.41
N PHE A 300 4.19 22.17 -17.10
CA PHE A 300 4.53 23.19 -16.10
C PHE A 300 5.60 22.74 -15.10
N GLY A 301 6.31 21.65 -15.37
CA GLY A 301 7.25 21.00 -14.46
C GLY A 301 8.37 21.88 -13.89
N HIS A 302 8.71 22.99 -14.55
CA HIS A 302 9.76 23.92 -14.13
C HIS A 302 9.33 24.90 -13.02
N SER A 303 8.03 25.02 -12.72
CA SER A 303 7.51 25.98 -11.74
C SER A 303 7.00 25.29 -10.50
N ILE A 304 7.72 25.41 -9.39
CA ILE A 304 7.31 24.84 -8.08
C ILE A 304 5.93 25.38 -7.64
N TRP A 305 5.60 26.61 -7.96
CA TRP A 305 4.33 27.23 -7.61
C TRP A 305 3.12 26.58 -8.29
N ILE A 306 3.33 25.88 -9.41
CA ILE A 306 2.32 25.10 -10.12
C ILE A 306 2.44 23.61 -9.74
N VAL A 307 3.66 23.11 -9.67
CA VAL A 307 3.94 21.70 -9.38
C VAL A 307 3.46 21.31 -7.98
N ALA A 308 3.72 22.12 -6.94
CA ALA A 308 3.33 21.77 -5.58
C ALA A 308 1.80 21.66 -5.39
N PRO A 309 0.95 22.59 -5.86
CA PRO A 309 -0.50 22.43 -5.85
C PRO A 309 -1.00 21.22 -6.65
N LEU A 310 -0.41 20.96 -7.84
CA LEU A 310 -0.77 19.80 -8.66
C LEU A 310 -0.46 18.49 -7.95
N LEU A 311 0.69 18.41 -7.28
CA LEU A 311 1.08 17.24 -6.49
C LEU A 311 0.25 17.10 -5.21
N GLY A 312 -0.16 18.21 -4.59
CA GLY A 312 -1.13 18.18 -3.51
C GLY A 312 -2.47 17.58 -3.97
N LEU A 313 -2.97 18.03 -5.12
CA LEU A 313 -4.19 17.48 -5.72
C LEU A 313 -4.02 16.01 -6.13
N TRP A 314 -2.85 15.64 -6.68
CA TRP A 314 -2.50 14.23 -6.93
C TRP A 314 -2.60 13.40 -5.65
N GLY A 315 -1.98 13.84 -4.56
CA GLY A 315 -2.01 13.15 -3.27
C GLY A 315 -3.44 12.97 -2.75
N LEU A 316 -4.25 14.04 -2.79
CA LEU A 316 -5.65 14.02 -2.38
C LEU A 316 -6.46 12.95 -3.11
N ILE A 317 -6.28 12.85 -4.41
CA ILE A 317 -7.04 11.93 -5.26
C ILE A 317 -6.47 10.50 -5.19
N ALA A 318 -5.16 10.35 -5.31
CA ALA A 318 -4.48 9.06 -5.38
C ALA A 318 -4.63 8.24 -4.10
N THR A 319 -4.49 8.88 -2.92
CA THR A 319 -4.60 8.19 -1.62
C THR A 319 -6.05 7.84 -1.27
N ALA A 320 -7.01 8.57 -1.82
CA ALA A 320 -8.43 8.29 -1.64
C ALA A 320 -8.93 7.10 -2.49
N ALA A 321 -8.33 6.88 -3.66
CA ALA A 321 -8.76 5.87 -4.64
C ALA A 321 -8.86 4.44 -4.09
N PRO A 322 -7.92 3.93 -3.27
CA PRO A 322 -8.02 2.60 -2.68
C PRO A 322 -9.34 2.35 -1.96
N THR A 323 -9.87 3.34 -1.23
CA THR A 323 -11.17 3.23 -0.55
C THR A 323 -12.31 2.95 -1.54
N GLY A 324 -12.27 3.57 -2.71
CA GLY A 324 -13.24 3.32 -3.77
C GLY A 324 -13.15 1.90 -4.32
N TRP A 325 -11.94 1.44 -4.64
CA TRP A 325 -11.71 0.10 -5.18
C TRP A 325 -12.04 -1.02 -4.18
N TRP A 326 -11.69 -0.84 -2.89
CA TRP A 326 -12.09 -1.76 -1.83
C TRP A 326 -13.60 -1.82 -1.64
N THR A 327 -14.27 -0.67 -1.73
CA THR A 327 -15.74 -0.62 -1.67
C THR A 327 -16.36 -1.30 -2.89
N TRP A 328 -15.76 -1.13 -4.07
CA TRP A 328 -16.22 -1.76 -5.30
C TRP A 328 -16.15 -3.30 -5.20
N ILE A 329 -15.02 -3.88 -4.81
CA ILE A 329 -14.88 -5.34 -4.74
C ILE A 329 -15.83 -5.94 -3.69
N ALA A 330 -16.01 -5.28 -2.55
CA ALA A 330 -16.93 -5.72 -1.51
C ALA A 330 -18.41 -5.70 -1.96
N ARG A 331 -18.79 -4.76 -2.84
CA ARG A 331 -20.13 -4.70 -3.42
C ARG A 331 -20.33 -5.73 -4.53
N THR A 332 -19.30 -5.96 -5.34
CA THR A 332 -19.39 -6.84 -6.50
C THR A 332 -19.33 -8.33 -6.10
N LEU A 333 -18.62 -8.65 -5.02
CA LEU A 333 -18.43 -10.01 -4.51
C LEU A 333 -18.80 -10.11 -3.02
N PRO A 334 -20.06 -9.90 -2.63
CA PRO A 334 -20.47 -9.93 -1.22
C PRO A 334 -20.30 -11.32 -0.57
N GLU A 335 -20.48 -12.39 -1.34
CA GLU A 335 -20.34 -13.77 -0.86
C GLU A 335 -18.89 -14.27 -0.86
N ASP A 336 -18.03 -13.71 -1.73
CA ASP A 336 -16.62 -14.06 -1.90
C ASP A 336 -15.71 -12.88 -1.48
N ALA A 337 -16.13 -12.03 -0.55
CA ALA A 337 -15.45 -10.77 -0.19
C ALA A 337 -13.99 -10.98 0.26
N GLU A 338 -13.71 -12.07 0.99
CA GLU A 338 -12.35 -12.41 1.45
C GLU A 338 -11.44 -12.80 0.27
N ALA A 339 -11.94 -13.67 -0.62
CA ALA A 339 -11.19 -14.09 -1.82
C ALA A 339 -10.99 -12.91 -2.79
N GLY A 340 -12.03 -12.08 -2.98
CA GLY A 340 -11.97 -10.85 -3.76
C GLY A 340 -10.98 -9.84 -3.20
N GLY A 341 -10.94 -9.69 -1.87
CA GLY A 341 -9.97 -8.85 -1.18
C GLY A 341 -8.53 -9.31 -1.39
N GLY A 342 -8.26 -10.61 -1.23
CA GLY A 342 -6.93 -11.19 -1.49
C GLY A 342 -6.48 -11.01 -2.94
N LEU A 343 -7.40 -11.20 -3.89
CA LEU A 343 -7.13 -10.97 -5.31
C LEU A 343 -6.84 -9.49 -5.60
N MET A 344 -7.57 -8.58 -4.98
CA MET A 344 -7.34 -7.14 -5.09
C MET A 344 -5.93 -6.76 -4.62
N VAL A 345 -5.49 -7.27 -3.46
CA VAL A 345 -4.12 -7.03 -2.96
C VAL A 345 -3.08 -7.53 -3.95
N ALA A 346 -3.26 -8.74 -4.50
CA ALA A 346 -2.33 -9.30 -5.48
C ALA A 346 -2.27 -8.44 -6.76
N VAL A 347 -3.42 -7.99 -7.27
CA VAL A 347 -3.49 -7.12 -8.45
C VAL A 347 -2.82 -5.78 -8.16
N VAL A 348 -3.09 -5.16 -7.02
CA VAL A 348 -2.49 -3.86 -6.62
C VAL A 348 -0.97 -3.98 -6.53
N GLN A 349 -0.46 -4.98 -5.81
CA GLN A 349 0.99 -5.16 -5.63
C GLN A 349 1.71 -5.51 -6.94
N LEU A 350 1.11 -6.35 -7.77
CA LEU A 350 1.65 -6.62 -9.11
C LEU A 350 1.68 -5.36 -9.97
N SER A 351 0.63 -4.54 -9.90
CA SER A 351 0.53 -3.29 -10.66
C SER A 351 1.52 -2.23 -10.19
N ILE A 352 1.77 -2.11 -8.88
CA ILE A 352 2.83 -1.27 -8.32
C ILE A 352 4.20 -1.73 -8.86
N ALA A 353 4.46 -3.03 -8.83
CA ALA A 353 5.70 -3.61 -9.36
C ALA A 353 5.90 -3.30 -10.86
N LEU A 354 4.88 -3.57 -11.67
CA LEU A 354 4.93 -3.31 -13.11
C LEU A 354 5.03 -1.81 -13.41
N GLY A 355 4.27 -0.96 -12.71
CA GLY A 355 4.32 0.49 -12.86
C GLY A 355 5.70 1.06 -12.57
N SER A 356 6.31 0.66 -11.45
CA SER A 356 7.66 1.07 -11.10
C SER A 356 8.71 0.58 -12.11
N THR A 357 8.54 -0.65 -12.63
CA THR A 357 9.45 -1.22 -13.64
C THR A 357 9.38 -0.50 -14.97
N ILE A 358 8.19 -0.40 -15.57
CA ILE A 358 8.03 0.25 -16.89
C ILE A 358 8.25 1.75 -16.81
N GLY A 359 7.87 2.38 -15.68
CA GLY A 359 8.17 3.77 -15.39
C GLY A 359 9.66 4.04 -15.32
N GLY A 360 10.44 3.14 -14.68
CA GLY A 360 11.90 3.23 -14.61
C GLY A 360 12.58 3.07 -15.93
N PHE A 361 12.14 2.11 -16.71
CA PHE A 361 12.64 1.92 -18.07
C PHE A 361 12.38 3.17 -18.93
N ALA A 362 11.18 3.73 -18.88
CA ALA A 362 10.84 4.96 -19.58
C ALA A 362 11.68 6.16 -19.09
N PHE A 363 11.89 6.25 -17.76
CA PHE A 363 12.68 7.33 -17.15
C PHE A 363 14.15 7.29 -17.59
N ASP A 364 14.78 6.13 -17.51
CA ASP A 364 16.20 5.96 -17.83
C ASP A 364 16.51 6.19 -19.32
N HIS A 365 15.58 5.82 -20.24
CA HIS A 365 15.81 5.92 -21.68
C HIS A 365 15.34 7.25 -22.28
N SER A 366 14.27 7.83 -21.77
CA SER A 366 13.61 8.96 -22.42
C SER A 366 13.20 10.09 -21.45
N GLY A 367 13.65 9.99 -20.19
CA GLY A 367 13.43 11.00 -19.16
C GLY A 367 11.99 11.05 -18.62
N TYR A 368 11.73 12.05 -17.76
CA TYR A 368 10.47 12.18 -17.02
C TYR A 368 9.24 12.34 -17.91
N GLN A 369 9.40 12.97 -19.09
CA GLN A 369 8.28 13.23 -20.00
C GLN A 369 7.64 11.93 -20.49
N SER A 370 8.46 10.93 -20.85
CA SER A 370 7.94 9.63 -21.28
C SER A 370 7.32 8.85 -20.12
N THR A 371 7.90 8.91 -18.94
CA THR A 371 7.35 8.30 -17.72
C THR A 371 5.99 8.89 -17.36
N PHE A 372 5.85 10.21 -17.40
CA PHE A 372 4.61 10.91 -17.06
C PHE A 372 3.55 10.73 -18.15
N THR A 373 3.95 10.70 -19.43
CA THR A 373 3.06 10.36 -20.55
C THR A 373 2.53 8.94 -20.41
N LEU A 374 3.40 7.98 -20.10
CA LEU A 374 3.01 6.59 -19.82
C LEU A 374 2.01 6.51 -18.68
N SER A 375 2.28 7.21 -17.57
CA SER A 375 1.35 7.31 -16.44
C SER A 375 -0.01 7.84 -16.88
N GLY A 376 -0.03 8.95 -17.61
CA GLY A 376 -1.26 9.56 -18.11
C GLY A 376 -2.06 8.60 -19.01
N LEU A 377 -1.39 7.90 -19.94
CA LEU A 377 -2.03 6.91 -20.81
C LEU A 377 -2.65 5.76 -20.03
N LEU A 378 -1.92 5.17 -19.08
CA LEU A 378 -2.42 4.10 -18.23
C LEU A 378 -3.63 4.54 -17.41
N LEU A 379 -3.61 5.76 -16.88
CA LEU A 379 -4.71 6.34 -16.10
C LEU A 379 -5.94 6.63 -16.98
N VAL A 380 -5.77 7.09 -18.21
CA VAL A 380 -6.89 7.25 -19.16
C VAL A 380 -7.51 5.90 -19.48
N ILE A 381 -6.70 4.86 -19.76
CA ILE A 381 -7.21 3.52 -20.01
C ILE A 381 -7.93 2.98 -18.77
N ALA A 382 -7.40 3.22 -17.56
CA ALA A 382 -8.06 2.86 -16.31
C ALA A 382 -9.44 3.53 -16.17
N ALA A 383 -9.56 4.82 -16.51
CA ALA A 383 -10.84 5.54 -16.49
C ALA A 383 -11.86 4.94 -17.50
N VAL A 384 -11.40 4.59 -18.70
CA VAL A 384 -12.23 3.94 -19.71
C VAL A 384 -12.70 2.55 -19.23
N LEU A 385 -11.81 1.75 -18.63
CA LEU A 385 -12.20 0.44 -18.08
C LEU A 385 -13.13 0.57 -16.88
N ALA A 386 -12.96 1.58 -16.02
CA ALA A 386 -13.91 1.87 -14.94
C ALA A 386 -15.30 2.23 -15.49
N LEU A 387 -15.37 3.00 -16.59
CA LEU A 387 -16.62 3.27 -17.29
C LEU A 387 -17.25 2.01 -17.89
N LEU A 388 -16.46 1.12 -18.47
CA LEU A 388 -16.96 -0.15 -18.99
C LEU A 388 -17.45 -1.07 -17.86
N THR A 389 -16.79 -1.06 -16.71
CA THR A 389 -17.22 -1.79 -15.51
C THR A 389 -18.59 -1.31 -15.05
N SER A 390 -18.80 0.02 -14.98
CA SER A 390 -20.09 0.60 -14.58
C SER A 390 -21.23 0.17 -15.51
N ARG A 391 -20.99 0.18 -16.82
CA ARG A 391 -21.99 -0.24 -17.82
C ARG A 391 -22.37 -1.71 -17.70
N LYS A 392 -21.40 -2.59 -17.42
CA LYS A 392 -21.64 -4.03 -17.26
C LYS A 392 -22.39 -4.34 -15.96
N ASP A 393 -22.10 -3.63 -14.88
CA ASP A 393 -22.79 -3.79 -13.60
C ASP A 393 -24.27 -3.41 -13.70
N PHE A 394 -24.59 -2.32 -14.39
CA PHE A 394 -25.99 -1.95 -14.68
C PHE A 394 -26.77 -2.96 -15.52
N HIS A 395 -26.12 -3.76 -16.34
CA HIS A 395 -26.75 -4.82 -17.12
C HIS A 395 -26.97 -6.11 -16.32
N HIS A 396 -26.22 -6.35 -15.27
CA HIS A 396 -26.37 -7.54 -14.40
C HIS A 396 -27.46 -7.35 -13.32
N THR A 397 -27.78 -6.11 -12.98
CA THR A 397 -28.81 -5.77 -11.96
C THR A 397 -30.21 -5.56 -12.53
N ARG A 398 -30.39 -5.69 -13.83
CA ARG A 398 -31.67 -5.76 -14.56
C ARG A 398 -31.97 -7.19 -15.00
#